data_872b18b047a54df1e5289a132a2abde3
#
_entry.id   872b18b047a54df1e5289a132a2abde3
#
_cell.length_a   1.000
_cell.length_b   1.000
_cell.length_c   1.000
_cell.angle_alpha   90.00
_cell.angle_beta   90.00
_cell.angle_gamma   90.00
#
_symmetry.space_group_name_H-M   'P 1'
#
loop_
_entity.id
_entity.type
_entity.pdbx_description
1 polymer ?
#
loop_
_entity_poly.entity_id
_entity_poly.type
_entity_poly.pdbx_seq_one_letter_code
_entity_poly.pdbx_strand_id
1 'polypeptide(L)'
;ASKQFGITNDTILWYGYNADEYIFNPEYSIDDENTKKYLEERFIYDDNDGRGKYMKSPLVNSLYRPNLKYQFHGVNPPENGWLYKKERLEELYQNNELVMPSDPNMRIYRKIYASSYKGQPIQNIWLDIPIVNPMAQERADIDYATQKPEALLERVIKASSNENMIIADFFGGSGVTAAVANKLGRRFIHCDIGINSIQTTRDRL
;
A
#
# COMPACT_ATOMS: atom_id res chain seq x y z
N ALA A 1 18.44 -7.92 -35.94
CA ALA A 1 18.30 -6.95 -34.85
C ALA A 1 16.86 -6.42 -34.82
N SER A 2 16.27 -6.28 -33.63
CA SER A 2 14.94 -5.69 -33.46
C SER A 2 14.94 -4.24 -33.95
N LYS A 3 13.91 -3.82 -34.70
CA LYS A 3 13.76 -2.46 -35.19
C LYS A 3 13.00 -1.55 -34.20
N GLN A 4 12.68 -2.07 -33.00
CA GLN A 4 11.94 -1.36 -31.96
C GLN A 4 12.46 -1.76 -30.58
N PHE A 5 12.15 -0.94 -29.57
CA PHE A 5 12.43 -1.30 -28.19
C PHE A 5 11.64 -2.55 -27.77
N GLY A 6 12.27 -3.42 -26.96
CA GLY A 6 11.58 -4.58 -26.38
C GLY A 6 10.46 -4.14 -25.44
N ILE A 7 9.34 -4.88 -25.43
CA ILE A 7 8.28 -4.70 -24.45
C ILE A 7 8.71 -5.42 -23.17
N THR A 8 8.86 -4.66 -22.08
CA THR A 8 9.33 -5.16 -20.78
C THR A 8 8.31 -4.98 -19.66
N ASN A 9 7.07 -4.61 -20.00
CA ASN A 9 6.01 -4.39 -19.04
C ASN A 9 4.70 -5.05 -19.46
N ASP A 10 3.92 -5.45 -18.48
CA ASP A 10 2.51 -5.81 -18.63
C ASP A 10 1.63 -4.69 -18.04
N THR A 11 0.47 -4.45 -18.61
CA THR A 11 -0.50 -3.49 -18.11
C THR A 11 -1.65 -4.22 -17.43
N ILE A 12 -1.95 -3.85 -16.20
CA ILE A 12 -3.11 -4.34 -15.46
C ILE A 12 -4.19 -3.26 -15.48
N LEU A 13 -5.38 -3.61 -15.93
CA LEU A 13 -6.54 -2.73 -15.90
C LEU A 13 -7.41 -3.09 -14.68
N TRP A 14 -7.78 -2.07 -13.93
CA TRP A 14 -8.62 -2.22 -12.75
C TRP A 14 -9.98 -1.56 -12.97
N TYR A 15 -11.06 -2.30 -12.66
CA TYR A 15 -12.44 -1.85 -12.82
C TYR A 15 -13.24 -2.15 -11.56
N GLY A 16 -14.10 -1.21 -11.16
CA GLY A 16 -15.14 -1.42 -10.17
C GLY A 16 -16.51 -1.47 -10.85
N TYR A 17 -17.40 -2.37 -10.43
CA TYR A 17 -18.78 -2.40 -10.91
C TYR A 17 -19.54 -1.14 -10.48
N ASN A 18 -19.31 -0.68 -9.26
CA ASN A 18 -19.87 0.56 -8.72
C ASN A 18 -18.70 1.46 -8.25
N ALA A 19 -18.66 2.69 -8.74
CA ALA A 19 -17.62 3.65 -8.40
C ALA A 19 -17.60 4.03 -6.91
N ASP A 20 -18.73 3.90 -6.22
CA ASP A 20 -18.86 4.28 -4.81
C ASP A 20 -18.73 3.10 -3.84
N GLU A 21 -18.70 1.86 -4.33
CA GLU A 21 -18.77 0.63 -3.53
C GLU A 21 -17.69 -0.40 -3.90
N TYR A 22 -16.49 0.05 -4.26
CA TYR A 22 -15.39 -0.87 -4.52
C TYR A 22 -14.48 -1.01 -3.30
N ILE A 23 -13.79 -2.14 -3.21
CA ILE A 23 -12.76 -2.38 -2.21
C ILE A 23 -11.41 -2.00 -2.80
N PHE A 24 -10.71 -1.13 -2.09
CA PHE A 24 -9.30 -0.87 -2.36
C PHE A 24 -8.53 -0.79 -1.03
N ASN A 25 -7.69 -1.77 -0.78
CA ASN A 25 -6.81 -1.84 0.37
C ASN A 25 -5.41 -1.36 -0.06
N PRO A 26 -4.97 -0.15 0.33
CA PRO A 26 -3.66 0.32 -0.04
C PRO A 26 -2.57 -0.53 0.62
N GLU A 27 -1.61 -0.99 -0.17
CA GLU A 27 -0.41 -1.66 0.33
C GLU A 27 0.73 -0.67 0.50
N TYR A 28 1.62 -0.96 1.45
CA TYR A 28 2.75 -0.12 1.81
C TYR A 28 4.02 -0.94 1.73
N SER A 29 5.10 -0.33 1.25
CA SER A 29 6.44 -0.91 1.29
C SER A 29 7.32 -0.17 2.29
N ILE A 30 8.04 -0.91 3.12
CA ILE A 30 9.03 -0.39 4.07
C ILE A 30 10.45 -0.82 3.71
N ASP A 31 10.59 -1.87 2.91
CA ASP A 31 11.86 -2.53 2.65
C ASP A 31 12.52 -2.11 1.33
N ASP A 32 11.79 -1.39 0.47
CA ASP A 32 12.36 -0.89 -0.77
C ASP A 32 13.37 0.25 -0.54
N GLU A 33 14.31 0.40 -1.47
CA GLU A 33 15.39 1.39 -1.35
C GLU A 33 14.89 2.83 -1.25
N ASN A 34 13.82 3.18 -1.95
CA ASN A 34 13.25 4.53 -1.91
C ASN A 34 12.66 4.83 -0.55
N THR A 35 11.96 3.87 0.05
CA THR A 35 11.40 4.01 1.41
C THR A 35 12.50 4.07 2.46
N LYS A 36 13.56 3.26 2.35
CA LYS A 36 14.71 3.34 3.26
C LYS A 36 15.36 4.72 3.19
N LYS A 37 15.63 5.22 2.00
CA LYS A 37 16.15 6.57 1.79
C LYS A 37 15.24 7.64 2.36
N TYR A 38 13.92 7.53 2.14
CA TYR A 38 12.93 8.42 2.72
C TYR A 38 12.96 8.44 4.25
N LEU A 39 13.10 7.25 4.87
CA LEU A 39 13.22 7.13 6.32
C LEU A 39 14.49 7.84 6.83
N GLU A 40 15.63 7.62 6.19
CA GLU A 40 16.90 8.25 6.56
C GLU A 40 16.86 9.78 6.44
N GLU A 41 16.24 10.31 5.38
CA GLU A 41 16.19 11.75 5.10
C GLU A 41 15.13 12.50 5.93
N ARG A 42 14.04 11.84 6.32
CA ARG A 42 12.88 12.51 6.94
C ARG A 42 12.75 12.26 8.43
N PHE A 43 13.11 11.08 8.93
CA PHE A 43 12.99 10.72 10.34
C PHE A 43 14.26 11.07 11.12
N ILE A 44 14.53 12.37 11.20
CA ILE A 44 15.79 12.93 11.73
C ILE A 44 15.66 13.55 13.13
N TYR A 45 14.43 13.70 13.64
CA TYR A 45 14.18 14.29 14.94
C TYR A 45 14.03 13.21 16.01
N ASP A 46 14.51 13.47 17.22
CA ASP A 46 14.37 12.60 18.38
C ASP A 46 14.27 13.46 19.64
N ASP A 47 13.24 13.25 20.44
CA ASP A 47 13.04 13.96 21.70
C ASP A 47 13.72 13.24 22.88
N ASN A 48 14.35 12.09 22.65
CA ASN A 48 14.95 11.21 23.65
C ASN A 48 13.96 10.75 24.75
N ASP A 49 12.70 10.59 24.37
CA ASP A 49 11.61 10.16 25.26
C ASP A 49 11.30 8.64 25.17
N GLY A 50 12.16 7.89 24.49
CA GLY A 50 12.06 6.44 24.31
C GLY A 50 11.17 6.01 23.13
N ARG A 51 10.49 6.92 22.43
CA ARG A 51 9.66 6.60 21.25
C ARG A 51 10.47 6.53 19.95
N GLY A 52 11.73 7.01 19.99
CA GLY A 52 12.66 6.99 18.88
C GLY A 52 12.43 8.11 17.86
N LYS A 53 13.06 7.97 16.70
CA LYS A 53 13.06 9.01 15.67
C LYS A 53 11.69 9.24 15.04
N TYR A 54 11.42 10.52 14.72
CA TYR A 54 10.20 10.93 14.03
C TYR A 54 10.48 11.94 12.91
N MET A 55 9.50 12.08 12.01
CA MET A 55 9.43 13.17 11.04
C MET A 55 8.34 14.17 11.43
N LYS A 56 8.49 15.43 11.00
CA LYS A 56 7.51 16.49 11.17
C LYS A 56 6.54 16.52 9.99
N SER A 57 5.25 16.32 10.24
CA SER A 57 4.18 16.41 9.25
C SER A 57 3.33 17.66 9.50
N PRO A 58 3.17 18.57 8.53
CA PRO A 58 2.39 19.79 8.73
C PRO A 58 0.91 19.48 8.89
N LEU A 59 0.23 20.19 9.81
CA LEU A 59 -1.18 20.03 10.12
C LEU A 59 -2.05 21.05 9.36
N VAL A 60 -1.86 21.14 8.05
CA VAL A 60 -2.51 22.13 7.19
C VAL A 60 -3.37 21.41 6.14
N ASN A 61 -4.60 21.87 5.93
CA ASN A 61 -5.43 21.38 4.83
C ASN A 61 -4.93 21.87 3.48
N SER A 62 -5.03 21.04 2.46
CA SER A 62 -4.77 21.41 1.06
C SER A 62 -5.90 22.26 0.46
N LEU A 63 -7.14 22.09 0.96
CA LEU A 63 -8.32 22.83 0.56
C LEU A 63 -8.80 23.72 1.71
N TYR A 64 -9.41 24.86 1.37
CA TYR A 64 -9.97 25.79 2.36
C TYR A 64 -11.11 25.13 3.16
N ARG A 65 -10.94 25.11 4.51
CA ARG A 65 -11.87 24.51 5.48
C ARG A 65 -12.19 25.50 6.59
N PRO A 66 -13.17 26.39 6.42
CA PRO A 66 -13.47 27.44 7.40
C PRO A 66 -13.88 26.88 8.77
N ASN A 67 -14.54 25.73 8.80
CA ASN A 67 -14.93 25.02 10.03
C ASN A 67 -13.75 24.41 10.82
N LEU A 68 -12.55 24.39 10.24
CA LEU A 68 -11.31 23.96 10.90
C LEU A 68 -10.35 25.13 11.17
N LYS A 69 -10.84 26.36 11.14
CA LYS A 69 -10.10 27.56 11.52
C LYS A 69 -10.46 27.96 12.94
N TYR A 70 -9.61 27.61 13.88
CA TYR A 70 -9.74 27.96 15.31
C TYR A 70 -8.35 28.15 15.91
N GLN A 71 -8.24 28.99 16.94
CA GLN A 71 -6.99 29.16 17.68
C GLN A 71 -6.74 27.93 18.55
N PHE A 72 -5.50 27.43 18.54
CA PHE A 72 -5.12 26.22 19.28
C PHE A 72 -3.87 26.48 20.13
N HIS A 73 -4.02 26.43 21.47
CA HIS A 73 -2.96 26.71 22.45
C HIS A 73 -2.14 27.99 22.12
N GLY A 74 -2.83 29.07 21.77
CA GLY A 74 -2.21 30.34 21.41
C GLY A 74 -1.69 30.43 19.96
N VAL A 75 -1.71 29.34 19.18
CA VAL A 75 -1.25 29.34 17.80
C VAL A 75 -2.42 29.66 16.86
N ASN A 76 -2.18 30.53 15.89
CA ASN A 76 -3.17 30.94 14.92
C ASN A 76 -3.40 29.84 13.86
N PRO A 77 -4.65 29.67 13.38
CA PRO A 77 -4.95 28.67 12.36
C PRO A 77 -4.26 28.98 11.03
N PRO A 78 -3.82 27.95 10.29
CA PRO A 78 -3.34 28.15 8.93
C PRO A 78 -4.45 28.67 8.01
N GLU A 79 -4.07 29.27 6.90
CA GLU A 79 -4.99 29.89 5.94
C GLU A 79 -6.12 28.96 5.51
N ASN A 80 -5.80 27.72 5.19
CA ASN A 80 -6.77 26.71 4.76
C ASN A 80 -7.47 25.96 5.93
N GLY A 81 -7.12 26.28 7.20
CA GLY A 81 -7.57 25.57 8.39
C GLY A 81 -6.71 24.37 8.74
N TRP A 82 -6.92 23.86 9.96
CA TRP A 82 -6.21 22.70 10.47
C TRP A 82 -6.60 21.42 9.72
N LEU A 83 -5.72 20.40 9.73
CA LEU A 83 -6.01 19.08 9.17
C LEU A 83 -7.09 18.32 9.96
N TYR A 84 -7.18 18.58 11.27
CA TYR A 84 -8.06 17.88 12.21
C TYR A 84 -9.01 18.82 12.94
N LYS A 85 -10.09 18.25 13.49
CA LYS A 85 -10.96 18.94 14.46
C LYS A 85 -10.19 19.17 15.78
N LYS A 86 -10.69 20.10 16.60
CA LYS A 86 -10.05 20.54 17.84
C LYS A 86 -9.83 19.39 18.81
N GLU A 87 -10.79 18.50 18.95
CA GLU A 87 -10.73 17.34 19.84
C GLU A 87 -9.56 16.43 19.51
N ARG A 88 -9.35 16.18 18.20
CA ARG A 88 -8.23 15.35 17.76
C ARG A 88 -6.87 16.03 17.94
N LEU A 89 -6.79 17.36 17.74
CA LEU A 89 -5.55 18.09 18.02
C LEU A 89 -5.23 18.10 19.52
N GLU A 90 -6.24 18.20 20.37
CA GLU A 90 -6.07 18.15 21.83
C GLU A 90 -5.54 16.77 22.27
N GLU A 91 -6.09 15.69 21.74
CA GLU A 91 -5.59 14.33 21.98
C GLU A 91 -4.10 14.17 21.59
N LEU A 92 -3.73 14.66 20.40
CA LEU A 92 -2.34 14.64 19.94
C LEU A 92 -1.42 15.50 20.83
N TYR A 93 -1.91 16.62 21.31
CA TYR A 93 -1.18 17.50 22.22
C TYR A 93 -0.93 16.82 23.58
N GLN A 94 -1.95 16.23 24.18
CA GLN A 94 -1.85 15.50 25.45
C GLN A 94 -0.91 14.30 25.36
N ASN A 95 -0.87 13.64 24.19
CA ASN A 95 0.04 12.53 23.93
C ASN A 95 1.47 12.97 23.57
N ASN A 96 1.76 14.28 23.62
CA ASN A 96 3.06 14.84 23.20
C ASN A 96 3.44 14.42 21.75
N GLU A 97 2.43 14.34 20.86
CA GLU A 97 2.60 14.03 19.43
C GLU A 97 2.66 15.29 18.55
N LEU A 98 2.67 16.49 19.14
CA LEU A 98 2.78 17.75 18.42
C LEU A 98 4.13 18.42 18.68
N VAL A 99 4.63 19.09 17.66
CA VAL A 99 5.72 20.08 17.77
C VAL A 99 5.06 21.45 17.75
N MET A 100 4.99 22.06 18.93
CA MET A 100 4.41 23.38 19.11
C MET A 100 5.44 24.47 18.80
N PRO A 101 5.07 25.52 18.04
CA PRO A 101 5.96 26.63 17.79
C PRO A 101 5.99 27.60 18.97
N SER A 102 7.07 28.35 19.07
CA SER A 102 7.17 29.50 20.03
C SER A 102 6.47 30.76 19.51
N ASP A 103 6.35 30.92 18.20
CA ASP A 103 5.64 32.04 17.56
C ASP A 103 4.23 31.60 17.17
N PRO A 104 3.17 32.32 17.60
CA PRO A 104 1.78 32.01 17.24
C PRO A 104 1.46 31.94 15.76
N ASN A 105 2.27 32.53 14.91
CA ASN A 105 2.07 32.54 13.46
C ASN A 105 2.81 31.40 12.72
N MET A 106 3.59 30.62 13.44
CA MET A 106 4.28 29.47 12.89
C MET A 106 3.41 28.21 12.93
N ARG A 107 3.80 27.22 12.13
CA ARG A 107 3.03 25.98 11.94
C ARG A 107 3.23 25.00 13.08
N ILE A 108 2.14 24.36 13.49
CA ILE A 108 2.19 23.14 14.30
C ILE A 108 2.49 21.96 13.37
N TYR A 109 3.33 21.05 13.83
CA TYR A 109 3.61 19.79 13.12
C TYR A 109 3.20 18.60 13.99
N ARG A 110 2.70 17.54 13.34
CA ARG A 110 2.55 16.25 13.99
C ARG A 110 3.85 15.46 13.91
N LYS A 111 4.20 14.79 15.00
CA LYS A 111 5.29 13.82 15.05
C LYS A 111 4.79 12.49 14.47
N ILE A 112 5.41 12.03 13.41
CA ILE A 112 5.18 10.68 12.84
C ILE A 112 6.40 9.85 13.20
N TYR A 113 6.24 8.87 14.07
CA TYR A 113 7.35 8.04 14.54
C TYR A 113 7.71 6.93 13.54
N ALA A 114 9.01 6.66 13.39
CA ALA A 114 9.49 5.59 12.52
C ALA A 114 8.93 4.21 12.93
N SER A 115 8.76 3.97 14.22
CA SER A 115 8.21 2.73 14.78
C SER A 115 6.75 2.46 14.39
N SER A 116 5.96 3.49 14.08
CA SER A 116 4.56 3.39 13.65
C SER A 116 4.35 3.65 12.16
N TYR A 117 5.42 3.93 11.44
CA TYR A 117 5.36 4.24 10.02
C TYR A 117 5.17 2.98 9.18
N LYS A 118 4.10 2.93 8.41
CA LYS A 118 3.75 1.75 7.59
C LYS A 118 4.54 1.64 6.29
N GLY A 119 5.37 2.62 5.96
CA GLY A 119 6.06 2.69 4.68
C GLY A 119 5.39 3.64 3.68
N GLN A 120 5.95 3.68 2.47
CA GLN A 120 5.37 4.41 1.35
C GLN A 120 4.26 3.58 0.69
N PRO A 121 3.14 4.19 0.29
CA PRO A 121 2.12 3.47 -0.46
C PRO A 121 2.70 3.01 -1.80
N ILE A 122 2.47 1.74 -2.14
CA ILE A 122 2.89 1.18 -3.42
C ILE A 122 2.20 1.94 -4.55
N GLN A 123 3.00 2.35 -5.52
CA GLN A 123 2.54 3.13 -6.67
C GLN A 123 2.06 2.21 -7.80
N ASN A 124 1.65 2.77 -8.92
CA ASN A 124 1.11 2.04 -10.07
C ASN A 124 2.18 1.46 -11.02
N ILE A 125 3.47 1.65 -10.73
CA ILE A 125 4.58 1.01 -11.43
C ILE A 125 5.27 0.06 -10.45
N TRP A 126 5.27 -1.23 -10.78
CA TRP A 126 5.81 -2.31 -9.93
C TRP A 126 7.07 -2.88 -10.55
N LEU A 127 8.22 -2.48 -10.03
CA LEU A 127 9.54 -2.95 -10.44
C LEU A 127 10.08 -4.06 -9.53
N ASP A 128 9.43 -4.28 -8.42
CA ASP A 128 9.79 -5.22 -7.36
C ASP A 128 9.22 -6.63 -7.58
N ILE A 129 8.38 -6.82 -8.60
CA ILE A 129 7.82 -8.13 -8.98
C ILE A 129 8.43 -8.58 -10.30
N PRO A 130 9.51 -9.38 -10.27
CA PRO A 130 10.14 -9.87 -11.49
C PRO A 130 9.25 -10.92 -12.19
N ILE A 131 9.46 -11.09 -13.48
CA ILE A 131 8.90 -12.22 -14.22
C ILE A 131 9.46 -13.53 -13.63
N VAL A 132 8.61 -14.55 -13.53
CA VAL A 132 9.04 -15.87 -13.03
C VAL A 132 10.10 -16.43 -13.97
N ASN A 133 11.33 -16.52 -13.48
CA ASN A 133 12.42 -17.17 -14.20
C ASN A 133 12.08 -18.67 -14.39
N PRO A 134 12.37 -19.29 -15.56
CA PRO A 134 12.20 -20.74 -15.76
C PRO A 134 12.87 -21.63 -14.69
N MET A 135 13.92 -21.12 -14.01
CA MET A 135 14.61 -21.82 -12.92
C MET A 135 14.08 -21.45 -11.51
N ALA A 136 13.06 -20.60 -11.41
CA ALA A 136 12.51 -20.24 -10.10
C ALA A 136 11.82 -21.42 -9.44
N GLN A 137 11.93 -21.52 -8.10
CA GLN A 137 11.32 -22.60 -7.31
C GLN A 137 9.81 -22.68 -7.51
N GLU A 138 9.13 -21.57 -7.76
CA GLU A 138 7.71 -21.50 -8.07
C GLU A 138 7.32 -22.30 -9.35
N ARG A 139 8.29 -22.62 -10.21
CA ARG A 139 8.13 -23.42 -11.44
C ARG A 139 8.71 -24.82 -11.32
N ALA A 140 9.53 -25.11 -10.32
CA ALA A 140 10.27 -26.36 -10.22
C ALA A 140 9.36 -27.61 -10.21
N ASP A 141 8.15 -27.44 -9.65
CA ASP A 141 7.19 -28.51 -9.51
C ASP A 141 6.02 -28.43 -10.52
N ILE A 142 5.99 -27.36 -11.35
CA ILE A 142 4.84 -27.06 -12.22
C ILE A 142 5.33 -26.57 -13.59
N ASP A 143 5.32 -27.45 -14.57
CA ASP A 143 5.67 -27.12 -15.96
C ASP A 143 4.49 -26.42 -16.66
N TYR A 144 4.30 -25.12 -16.35
CA TYR A 144 3.29 -24.28 -17.00
C TYR A 144 3.94 -23.02 -17.56
N ALA A 145 4.04 -22.93 -18.88
CA ALA A 145 4.85 -21.93 -19.59
C ALA A 145 4.46 -20.47 -19.33
N THR A 146 3.18 -20.21 -19.03
CA THR A 146 2.61 -18.84 -18.86
C THR A 146 2.29 -18.49 -17.42
N GLN A 147 2.91 -19.15 -16.45
CA GLN A 147 2.68 -18.89 -15.03
C GLN A 147 3.06 -17.44 -14.68
N LYS A 148 2.17 -16.74 -13.99
CA LYS A 148 2.43 -15.43 -13.39
C LYS A 148 3.05 -15.60 -11.99
N PRO A 149 3.84 -14.60 -11.50
CA PRO A 149 4.41 -14.64 -10.16
C PRO A 149 3.34 -14.67 -9.06
N GLU A 150 3.52 -15.46 -8.01
CA GLU A 150 2.62 -15.46 -6.84
C GLU A 150 2.54 -14.06 -6.21
N ALA A 151 3.65 -13.34 -6.10
CA ALA A 151 3.69 -11.98 -5.57
C ALA A 151 2.79 -10.99 -6.31
N LEU A 152 2.61 -11.18 -7.65
CA LEU A 152 1.69 -10.36 -8.44
C LEU A 152 0.24 -10.59 -8.01
N LEU A 153 -0.16 -11.87 -7.94
CA LEU A 153 -1.52 -12.24 -7.56
C LEU A 153 -1.80 -11.89 -6.09
N GLU A 154 -0.81 -12.04 -5.22
CA GLU A 154 -0.91 -11.63 -3.82
C GLU A 154 -1.24 -10.13 -3.69
N ARG A 155 -0.51 -9.28 -4.40
CA ARG A 155 -0.76 -7.83 -4.41
C ARG A 155 -2.14 -7.49 -4.96
N VAL A 156 -2.51 -8.06 -6.10
CA VAL A 156 -3.83 -7.80 -6.72
C VAL A 156 -4.97 -8.25 -5.81
N ILE A 157 -4.88 -9.44 -5.23
CA ILE A 157 -5.92 -10.01 -4.36
C ILE A 157 -6.04 -9.22 -3.05
N LYS A 158 -4.92 -8.87 -2.40
CA LYS A 158 -4.92 -8.05 -1.19
C LYS A 158 -5.52 -6.68 -1.43
N ALA A 159 -5.13 -6.03 -2.52
CA ALA A 159 -5.60 -4.68 -2.85
C ALA A 159 -7.11 -4.65 -3.15
N SER A 160 -7.68 -5.71 -3.74
CA SER A 160 -9.05 -5.71 -4.26
C SER A 160 -10.05 -6.58 -3.48
N SER A 161 -9.65 -7.20 -2.37
CA SER A 161 -10.53 -8.09 -1.61
C SER A 161 -10.16 -8.18 -0.13
N ASN A 162 -11.12 -8.62 0.68
CA ASN A 162 -10.94 -8.98 2.08
C ASN A 162 -11.01 -10.50 2.28
N GLU A 163 -10.61 -11.00 3.45
CA GLU A 163 -10.76 -12.40 3.83
C GLU A 163 -12.20 -12.89 3.66
N ASN A 164 -12.35 -14.18 3.35
CA ASN A 164 -13.62 -14.86 3.08
C ASN A 164 -14.37 -14.40 1.81
N MET A 165 -13.87 -13.42 1.06
CA MET A 165 -14.43 -13.07 -0.24
C MET A 165 -14.13 -14.12 -1.30
N ILE A 166 -14.87 -14.10 -2.41
CA ILE A 166 -14.68 -15.01 -3.53
C ILE A 166 -13.81 -14.34 -4.57
N ILE A 167 -12.72 -15.00 -4.95
CA ILE A 167 -11.86 -14.64 -6.07
C ILE A 167 -12.20 -15.58 -7.22
N ALA A 168 -12.58 -15.06 -8.36
CA ALA A 168 -12.89 -15.85 -9.56
C ALA A 168 -11.87 -15.58 -10.67
N ASP A 169 -11.27 -16.64 -11.19
CA ASP A 169 -10.37 -16.59 -12.34
C ASP A 169 -10.90 -17.54 -13.40
N PHE A 170 -11.39 -16.98 -14.51
CA PHE A 170 -11.99 -17.72 -15.61
C PHE A 170 -10.98 -18.17 -16.68
N PHE A 171 -9.70 -17.81 -16.51
CA PHE A 171 -8.58 -18.19 -17.34
C PHE A 171 -7.39 -18.60 -16.47
N GLY A 172 -7.67 -19.42 -15.46
CA GLY A 172 -6.82 -19.64 -14.29
C GLY A 172 -5.48 -20.33 -14.54
N GLY A 173 -5.27 -20.93 -15.73
CA GLY A 173 -3.99 -21.50 -16.15
C GLY A 173 -3.39 -22.47 -15.14
N SER A 174 -2.20 -22.14 -14.62
CA SER A 174 -1.49 -22.97 -13.63
C SER A 174 -2.08 -22.93 -12.22
N GLY A 175 -3.20 -22.21 -11.99
CA GLY A 175 -3.87 -22.13 -10.69
C GLY A 175 -3.21 -21.22 -9.64
N VAL A 176 -2.31 -20.34 -10.05
CA VAL A 176 -1.66 -19.41 -9.11
C VAL A 176 -2.68 -18.57 -8.37
N THR A 177 -3.69 -18.03 -9.08
CA THR A 177 -4.75 -17.23 -8.48
C THR A 177 -5.50 -18.02 -7.39
N ALA A 178 -5.85 -19.26 -7.64
CA ALA A 178 -6.54 -20.13 -6.69
C ALA A 178 -5.67 -20.41 -5.46
N ALA A 179 -4.40 -20.76 -5.67
CA ALA A 179 -3.46 -21.04 -4.59
C ALA A 179 -3.22 -19.82 -3.70
N VAL A 180 -3.00 -18.65 -4.30
CA VAL A 180 -2.80 -17.40 -3.54
C VAL A 180 -4.08 -16.98 -2.81
N ALA A 181 -5.25 -17.09 -3.45
CA ALA A 181 -6.52 -16.81 -2.78
C ALA A 181 -6.72 -17.70 -1.55
N ASN A 182 -6.48 -19.01 -1.68
CA ASN A 182 -6.55 -19.96 -0.58
C ASN A 182 -5.57 -19.62 0.56
N LYS A 183 -4.31 -19.37 0.23
CA LYS A 183 -3.25 -18.94 1.16
C LYS A 183 -3.62 -17.67 1.95
N LEU A 184 -4.32 -16.75 1.31
CA LEU A 184 -4.76 -15.50 1.90
C LEU A 184 -6.13 -15.59 2.61
N GLY A 185 -6.73 -16.76 2.76
CA GLY A 185 -8.03 -16.96 3.42
C GLY A 185 -9.22 -16.46 2.59
N ARG A 186 -9.07 -16.42 1.25
CA ARG A 186 -10.17 -16.15 0.33
C ARG A 186 -10.69 -17.45 -0.23
N ARG A 187 -12.00 -17.48 -0.56
CA ARG A 187 -12.58 -18.55 -1.36
C ARG A 187 -12.25 -18.28 -2.83
N PHE A 188 -12.23 -19.31 -3.66
CA PHE A 188 -11.90 -19.12 -5.08
C PHE A 188 -12.84 -19.92 -5.98
N ILE A 189 -12.94 -19.46 -7.23
CA ILE A 189 -13.52 -20.14 -8.37
C ILE A 189 -12.44 -20.16 -9.44
N HIS A 190 -12.01 -21.34 -9.86
CA HIS A 190 -11.04 -21.53 -10.92
C HIS A 190 -11.70 -22.18 -12.11
N CYS A 191 -11.58 -21.55 -13.28
CA CYS A 191 -12.04 -22.08 -14.55
C CYS A 191 -10.92 -22.01 -15.58
N ASP A 192 -10.83 -23.04 -16.41
CA ASP A 192 -9.94 -23.08 -17.57
C ASP A 192 -10.47 -24.09 -18.59
N ILE A 193 -10.13 -23.89 -19.87
CA ILE A 193 -10.50 -24.83 -20.93
C ILE A 193 -9.60 -26.09 -20.96
N GLY A 194 -8.39 -25.98 -20.40
CA GLY A 194 -7.39 -27.05 -20.43
C GLY A 194 -7.53 -28.01 -19.25
N ILE A 195 -7.67 -29.32 -19.53
CA ILE A 195 -7.68 -30.33 -18.47
C ILE A 195 -6.40 -30.30 -17.62
N ASN A 196 -5.25 -30.00 -18.25
CA ASN A 196 -3.97 -29.86 -17.53
C ASN A 196 -4.00 -28.71 -16.49
N SER A 197 -4.71 -27.62 -16.78
CA SER A 197 -4.90 -26.51 -15.85
C SER A 197 -5.61 -27.00 -14.57
N ILE A 198 -6.70 -27.74 -14.74
CA ILE A 198 -7.49 -28.27 -13.61
C ILE A 198 -6.66 -29.25 -12.77
N GLN A 199 -5.90 -30.15 -13.42
CA GLN A 199 -5.03 -31.08 -12.72
C GLN A 199 -3.92 -30.38 -11.96
N THR A 200 -3.21 -29.46 -12.62
CA THR A 200 -2.14 -28.65 -12.01
C THR A 200 -2.65 -27.84 -10.83
N THR A 201 -3.82 -27.21 -10.96
CA THR A 201 -4.42 -26.42 -9.89
C THR A 201 -4.78 -27.30 -8.69
N ARG A 202 -5.38 -28.48 -8.93
CA ARG A 202 -5.70 -29.42 -7.86
C ARG A 202 -4.45 -29.90 -7.11
N ASP A 203 -3.38 -30.19 -7.85
CA ASP A 203 -2.13 -30.72 -7.27
C ASP A 203 -1.32 -29.61 -6.55
N ARG A 204 -1.63 -28.33 -6.80
CA ARG A 204 -1.07 -27.16 -6.11
C ARG A 204 -1.77 -26.82 -4.79
N LEU A 205 -3.06 -27.15 -4.64
CA LEU A 205 -3.92 -26.82 -3.49
C LEU A 205 -3.83 -27.85 -2.37
#